data_7efa4f2e43e25c4526a168d4be63d53a
#
_entry.id   7efa4f2e43e25c4526a168d4be63d53a
#
_cell.length_a   1.000
_cell.length_b   1.000
_cell.length_c   1.000
_cell.angle_alpha   90.00
_cell.angle_beta   90.00
_cell.angle_gamma   90.00
#
_symmetry.space_group_name_H-M   'P 1'
#
loop_
_entity.id
_entity.type
_entity.pdbx_description
1 polymer ?
#
loop_
_entity_poly.entity_id
_entity_poly.type
_entity_poly.pdbx_seq_one_letter_code
_entity_poly.pdbx_strand_id
1 'polypeptide(L)'
;MMKKNLFVSLLLSIATVLLVAPSVMAAKPVGGGTTATPLGIDVSWPQCGKQLPTNHAFGIVGVNGGLATTTNPCLKDQFIWAKKSIGGTVQDKVQLYVNTANPGGLNTASWPQTNIDPAGSTIINPYGSCDGTDSLACAWQYGWNRALEDVRDRFQPAATQALVDASPATYVWWLDVETENTWKLSGTTYDYQSNVAVLEGMTAHFKSVNGRVGLYSTGSQWAQIVGNAIGLDSNLNGLNNWRPGGASQKTAKQACTAAPLTTDGRVVLTQFVSRGLDYNYSCT
;
A
#
# COMPACT_ATOMS: atom_id res chain seq x y z
N MET A 1 -20.80 84.03 84.47
CA MET A 1 -19.67 83.23 83.97
C MET A 1 -20.25 82.08 83.17
N MET A 2 -20.36 82.20 81.88
CA MET A 2 -21.02 81.24 80.93
C MET A 2 -19.95 80.36 80.36
N LYS A 3 -20.09 79.05 80.57
CA LYS A 3 -19.29 78.03 79.86
C LYS A 3 -19.97 77.68 78.53
N LYS A 4 -19.32 77.93 77.42
CA LYS A 4 -19.78 77.52 76.09
C LYS A 4 -19.38 76.08 75.89
N ASN A 5 -20.37 75.21 75.67
CA ASN A 5 -20.14 73.82 75.20
C ASN A 5 -19.95 73.82 73.71
N LEU A 6 -18.83 73.27 73.24
CA LEU A 6 -18.52 73.08 71.86
C LEU A 6 -18.99 71.62 71.43
N PHE A 7 -19.96 71.55 70.59
CA PHE A 7 -20.35 70.27 70.00
C PHE A 7 -19.49 70.00 68.77
N VAL A 8 -18.68 68.97 68.83
CA VAL A 8 -17.93 68.45 67.66
C VAL A 8 -18.82 67.35 66.97
N SER A 9 -19.32 67.69 65.79
CA SER A 9 -20.02 66.70 64.90
C SER A 9 -19.00 65.88 64.18
N LEU A 10 -19.03 64.55 64.44
CA LEU A 10 -18.22 63.58 63.76
C LEU A 10 -18.97 63.13 62.49
N LEU A 11 -18.51 63.58 61.34
CA LEU A 11 -19.05 63.10 60.03
C LEU A 11 -18.38 61.76 59.69
N LEU A 12 -19.18 60.68 59.73
CA LEU A 12 -18.79 59.34 59.34
C LEU A 12 -18.91 59.21 57.81
N SER A 13 -17.82 59.28 57.10
CA SER A 13 -17.76 59.05 55.64
C SER A 13 -17.77 57.55 55.37
N ILE A 14 -18.87 57.03 54.89
CA ILE A 14 -18.99 55.65 54.40
C ILE A 14 -18.38 55.61 53.02
N ALA A 15 -17.17 55.05 52.89
CA ALA A 15 -16.54 54.75 51.61
C ALA A 15 -17.14 53.45 51.05
N THR A 16 -17.98 53.57 50.04
CA THR A 16 -18.51 52.41 49.27
C THR A 16 -17.38 51.90 48.37
N VAL A 17 -16.77 50.78 48.72
CA VAL A 17 -15.84 50.04 47.86
C VAL A 17 -16.65 49.26 46.83
N LEU A 18 -16.66 49.75 45.59
CA LEU A 18 -17.16 48.96 44.45
C LEU A 18 -16.13 47.84 44.14
N LEU A 19 -16.49 46.62 44.51
CA LEU A 19 -15.76 45.41 44.07
C LEU A 19 -16.11 45.19 42.58
N VAL A 20 -15.19 45.60 41.70
CA VAL A 20 -15.23 45.22 40.30
C VAL A 20 -14.75 43.79 40.23
N ALA A 21 -15.66 42.84 40.03
CA ALA A 21 -15.34 41.44 39.75
C ALA A 21 -14.66 41.38 38.38
N PRO A 22 -13.48 40.71 38.23
CA PRO A 22 -12.89 40.52 36.93
C PRO A 22 -13.81 39.61 36.09
N SER A 23 -14.28 40.11 34.96
CA SER A 23 -14.99 39.31 33.97
C SER A 23 -13.99 38.25 33.45
N VAL A 24 -14.16 37.00 33.89
CA VAL A 24 -13.49 35.87 33.30
C VAL A 24 -14.10 35.72 31.89
N MET A 25 -13.41 36.25 30.88
CA MET A 25 -13.71 35.91 29.49
C MET A 25 -13.48 34.39 29.35
N ALA A 26 -14.59 33.64 29.25
CA ALA A 26 -14.54 32.25 28.87
C ALA A 26 -13.79 32.18 27.50
N ALA A 27 -12.60 31.61 27.49
CA ALA A 27 -11.89 31.33 26.27
C ALA A 27 -12.82 30.52 25.37
N LYS A 28 -13.13 31.05 24.19
CA LYS A 28 -13.85 30.31 23.16
C LYS A 28 -13.12 28.97 22.98
N PRO A 29 -13.80 27.81 23.01
CA PRO A 29 -13.10 26.56 22.74
C PRO A 29 -12.43 26.71 21.38
N VAL A 30 -11.10 26.56 21.36
CA VAL A 30 -10.31 26.48 20.15
C VAL A 30 -10.95 25.36 19.35
N GLY A 31 -11.58 25.71 18.22
CA GLY A 31 -12.29 24.76 17.37
C GLY A 31 -11.39 23.58 17.15
N GLY A 32 -11.89 22.38 17.42
CA GLY A 32 -11.16 21.13 17.23
C GLY A 32 -10.59 21.13 15.83
N GLY A 33 -9.25 21.25 15.74
CA GLY A 33 -8.56 21.08 14.48
C GLY A 33 -8.99 19.74 13.94
N THR A 34 -9.58 19.72 12.73
CA THR A 34 -9.82 18.48 12.01
C THR A 34 -8.45 17.82 11.83
N THR A 35 -8.17 16.82 12.67
CA THR A 35 -6.96 16.02 12.50
C THR A 35 -6.98 15.49 11.07
N ALA A 36 -5.98 15.90 10.27
CA ALA A 36 -5.89 15.44 8.89
C ALA A 36 -5.93 13.92 8.88
N THR A 37 -6.75 13.34 7.98
CA THR A 37 -6.83 11.87 7.84
C THR A 37 -5.44 11.32 7.55
N PRO A 38 -4.93 10.36 8.32
CA PRO A 38 -3.63 9.77 8.07
C PRO A 38 -3.61 9.07 6.70
N LEU A 39 -2.67 9.44 5.83
CA LEU A 39 -2.52 8.90 4.49
C LEU A 39 -1.22 8.13 4.35
N GLY A 40 -1.24 7.03 3.60
CA GLY A 40 -0.05 6.37 3.09
C GLY A 40 0.45 7.05 1.81
N ILE A 41 1.65 6.68 1.41
CA ILE A 41 2.25 7.07 0.13
C ILE A 41 2.91 5.83 -0.47
N ASP A 42 2.74 5.61 -1.77
CA ASP A 42 3.52 4.60 -2.47
C ASP A 42 4.60 5.26 -3.34
N VAL A 43 5.73 4.57 -3.43
CA VAL A 43 6.93 5.04 -4.12
C VAL A 43 7.68 3.89 -4.78
N SER A 44 8.37 4.19 -5.86
CA SER A 44 9.30 3.25 -6.52
C SER A 44 10.40 3.99 -7.28
N TRP A 45 10.96 3.36 -8.31
CA TRP A 45 12.07 3.91 -9.09
C TRP A 45 11.86 5.34 -9.64
N PRO A 46 10.63 5.81 -10.02
CA PRO A 46 10.47 7.19 -10.49
C PRO A 46 10.69 8.25 -9.40
N GLN A 47 10.66 7.85 -8.13
CA GLN A 47 10.91 8.72 -7.00
C GLN A 47 12.36 8.63 -6.50
N CYS A 48 13.26 7.89 -7.18
CA CYS A 48 14.68 7.84 -6.82
C CYS A 48 15.31 9.24 -6.77
N GLY A 49 16.04 9.53 -5.70
CA GLY A 49 16.70 10.81 -5.49
C GLY A 49 15.78 11.99 -5.16
N LYS A 50 14.46 11.78 -5.09
CA LYS A 50 13.51 12.83 -4.69
C LYS A 50 13.37 12.91 -3.17
N GLN A 51 13.12 14.10 -2.67
CA GLN A 51 12.73 14.29 -1.27
C GLN A 51 11.29 13.82 -1.07
N LEU A 52 11.12 12.78 -0.26
CA LEU A 52 9.82 12.21 0.06
C LEU A 52 9.21 12.86 1.32
N PRO A 53 7.87 12.95 1.42
CA PRO A 53 7.20 13.45 2.63
C PRO A 53 7.54 12.59 3.86
N THR A 54 7.64 13.23 5.03
CA THR A 54 8.05 12.57 6.29
C THR A 54 6.90 12.26 7.24
N ASN A 55 5.69 12.75 6.96
CA ASN A 55 4.51 12.61 7.81
C ASN A 55 3.46 11.64 7.24
N HIS A 56 3.89 10.64 6.46
CA HIS A 56 3.02 9.60 5.94
C HIS A 56 2.66 8.57 7.02
N ALA A 57 1.43 8.07 6.97
CA ALA A 57 0.95 7.07 7.93
C ALA A 57 1.60 5.70 7.69
N PHE A 58 1.76 5.32 6.43
CA PHE A 58 2.43 4.10 5.97
C PHE A 58 3.07 4.34 4.60
N GLY A 59 4.11 3.58 4.29
CA GLY A 59 4.79 3.60 3.01
C GLY A 59 4.61 2.26 2.28
N ILE A 60 4.26 2.30 0.99
CA ILE A 60 4.26 1.13 0.11
C ILE A 60 5.41 1.30 -0.86
N VAL A 61 6.31 0.32 -0.93
CA VAL A 61 7.55 0.44 -1.71
C VAL A 61 7.57 -0.58 -2.84
N GLY A 62 7.79 -0.10 -4.07
CA GLY A 62 7.96 -0.95 -5.23
C GLY A 62 9.32 -1.66 -5.21
N VAL A 63 9.29 -2.99 -5.29
CA VAL A 63 10.49 -3.84 -5.27
C VAL A 63 11.21 -3.82 -6.62
N ASN A 64 10.43 -3.74 -7.71
CA ASN A 64 10.94 -3.74 -9.08
C ASN A 64 11.24 -2.32 -9.58
N GLY A 65 12.01 -2.23 -10.65
CA GLY A 65 12.37 -0.98 -11.35
C GLY A 65 11.48 -0.65 -12.54
N GLY A 66 10.17 -0.92 -12.46
CA GLY A 66 9.19 -0.67 -13.52
C GLY A 66 8.89 -1.87 -14.42
N LEU A 67 9.70 -2.93 -14.37
CA LEU A 67 9.46 -4.20 -15.05
C LEU A 67 9.63 -5.35 -14.07
N ALA A 68 8.86 -6.42 -14.20
CA ALA A 68 8.88 -7.59 -13.30
C ALA A 68 10.27 -8.27 -13.17
N THR A 69 11.18 -8.03 -14.12
CA THR A 69 12.53 -8.61 -14.13
C THR A 69 13.62 -7.65 -13.67
N THR A 70 13.29 -6.42 -13.29
CA THR A 70 14.25 -5.39 -12.88
C THR A 70 14.21 -5.13 -11.38
N THR A 71 15.24 -4.49 -10.85
CA THR A 71 15.31 -4.09 -9.43
C THR A 71 15.14 -2.59 -9.30
N ASN A 72 14.37 -2.13 -8.32
CA ASN A 72 14.29 -0.73 -7.96
C ASN A 72 15.65 -0.25 -7.42
N PRO A 73 16.36 0.65 -8.11
CA PRO A 73 17.72 1.02 -7.73
C PRO A 73 17.81 1.78 -6.41
N CYS A 74 16.70 2.32 -5.91
CA CYS A 74 16.64 3.04 -4.63
C CYS A 74 15.81 2.33 -3.56
N LEU A 75 15.59 1.02 -3.72
CA LEU A 75 14.78 0.19 -2.82
C LEU A 75 15.23 0.32 -1.35
N LYS A 76 16.55 0.26 -1.09
CA LYS A 76 17.12 0.47 0.24
C LYS A 76 16.71 1.82 0.86
N ASP A 77 16.86 2.91 0.11
CA ASP A 77 16.60 4.26 0.63
C ASP A 77 15.10 4.48 0.86
N GLN A 78 14.27 3.89 0.01
CA GLN A 78 12.82 3.91 0.19
C GLN A 78 12.37 3.06 1.38
N PHE A 79 13.04 1.95 1.72
CA PHE A 79 12.83 1.25 2.98
C PHE A 79 13.19 2.12 4.19
N ILE A 80 14.34 2.82 4.15
CA ILE A 80 14.74 3.75 5.22
C ILE A 80 13.70 4.88 5.41
N TRP A 81 13.08 5.32 4.34
CA TRP A 81 11.98 6.27 4.38
C TRP A 81 10.69 5.64 4.93
N ALA A 82 10.26 4.51 4.40
CA ALA A 82 8.99 3.87 4.78
C ALA A 82 8.97 3.45 6.26
N LYS A 83 10.10 2.98 6.83
CA LYS A 83 10.15 2.61 8.26
C LYS A 83 9.90 3.79 9.22
N LYS A 84 10.00 5.05 8.74
CA LYS A 84 9.69 6.26 9.51
C LYS A 84 8.21 6.62 9.50
N SER A 85 7.34 5.79 8.92
CA SER A 85 5.90 5.97 8.93
C SER A 85 5.36 6.18 10.34
N ILE A 86 4.49 7.18 10.50
CA ILE A 86 3.97 7.58 11.81
C ILE A 86 2.85 6.66 12.32
N GLY A 87 2.20 5.88 11.43
CA GLY A 87 1.04 5.05 11.78
C GLY A 87 -0.25 5.86 11.84
N GLY A 88 -1.20 5.40 12.64
CA GLY A 88 -2.51 6.06 12.79
C GLY A 88 -3.60 5.49 11.88
N THR A 89 -3.33 4.35 11.22
CA THR A 89 -4.30 3.54 10.46
C THR A 89 -4.15 2.08 10.87
N VAL A 90 -5.02 1.21 10.37
CA VAL A 90 -4.89 -0.25 10.54
C VAL A 90 -3.88 -0.87 9.60
N GLN A 91 -3.31 -0.09 8.71
CA GLN A 91 -2.33 -0.57 7.73
C GLN A 91 -0.96 -0.77 8.39
N ASP A 92 -0.22 -1.77 7.92
CA ASP A 92 1.19 -1.92 8.28
C ASP A 92 1.99 -0.71 7.83
N LYS A 93 2.93 -0.28 8.65
CA LYS A 93 3.74 0.92 8.37
C LYS A 93 4.59 0.80 7.11
N VAL A 94 5.00 -0.41 6.76
CA VAL A 94 5.76 -0.72 5.54
C VAL A 94 5.06 -1.85 4.80
N GLN A 95 4.78 -1.64 3.54
CA GLN A 95 4.20 -2.61 2.63
C GLN A 95 5.00 -2.62 1.33
N LEU A 96 4.83 -3.65 0.53
CA LEU A 96 5.59 -3.85 -0.71
C LEU A 96 4.64 -4.03 -1.88
N TYR A 97 5.07 -3.60 -3.08
CA TYR A 97 4.42 -4.03 -4.30
C TYR A 97 5.45 -4.54 -5.32
N VAL A 98 5.01 -5.41 -6.19
CA VAL A 98 5.80 -5.98 -7.27
C VAL A 98 5.06 -5.84 -8.59
N ASN A 99 5.78 -5.41 -9.62
CA ASN A 99 5.24 -5.43 -10.97
C ASN A 99 5.05 -6.88 -11.41
N THR A 100 3.91 -7.17 -12.03
CA THR A 100 3.58 -8.49 -12.55
C THR A 100 3.71 -8.50 -14.08
N ALA A 101 4.00 -9.65 -14.67
CA ALA A 101 4.07 -9.79 -16.12
C ALA A 101 3.89 -11.25 -16.53
N ASN A 102 3.37 -11.45 -17.73
CA ASN A 102 3.38 -12.72 -18.44
C ASN A 102 3.86 -12.51 -19.88
N PRO A 103 5.16 -12.70 -20.16
CA PRO A 103 5.70 -12.51 -21.51
C PRO A 103 5.34 -13.66 -22.47
N GLY A 104 4.81 -14.79 -21.97
CA GLY A 104 4.69 -16.03 -22.71
C GLY A 104 6.01 -16.72 -22.96
N GLY A 105 5.98 -17.94 -23.52
CA GLY A 105 7.16 -18.79 -23.73
C GLY A 105 8.09 -18.36 -24.87
N LEU A 106 7.66 -17.42 -25.69
CA LEU A 106 8.29 -17.27 -27.02
C LEU A 106 9.55 -16.40 -27.07
N ASN A 107 9.86 -15.59 -26.05
CA ASN A 107 10.95 -14.59 -26.22
C ASN A 107 11.65 -14.13 -24.93
N THR A 108 11.73 -14.92 -23.89
CA THR A 108 12.45 -14.50 -22.68
C THR A 108 13.35 -15.58 -22.11
N ALA A 109 14.59 -15.20 -21.82
CA ALA A 109 15.55 -16.07 -21.14
C ALA A 109 15.10 -16.47 -19.72
N SER A 110 14.11 -15.77 -19.17
CA SER A 110 13.54 -16.06 -17.85
C SER A 110 12.34 -17.02 -17.87
N TRP A 111 11.92 -17.53 -19.06
CA TRP A 111 10.87 -18.52 -19.14
C TRP A 111 11.33 -19.87 -18.60
N PRO A 112 10.59 -20.48 -17.67
CA PRO A 112 11.00 -21.72 -17.05
C PRO A 112 11.00 -22.90 -18.03
N GLN A 113 11.96 -23.80 -17.87
CA GLN A 113 12.11 -25.01 -18.69
C GLN A 113 11.66 -26.26 -17.93
N THR A 114 11.47 -26.16 -16.63
CA THR A 114 11.09 -27.26 -15.73
C THR A 114 10.36 -26.68 -14.52
N ASN A 115 9.89 -27.58 -13.63
CA ASN A 115 9.37 -27.19 -12.31
C ASN A 115 10.49 -26.96 -11.27
N ILE A 116 11.74 -26.84 -11.70
CA ILE A 116 12.85 -26.47 -10.79
C ILE A 116 12.93 -24.96 -10.76
N ASP A 117 12.85 -24.39 -9.56
CA ASP A 117 12.94 -22.95 -9.36
C ASP A 117 14.40 -22.45 -9.38
N PRO A 118 14.65 -21.13 -9.45
CA PRO A 118 16.00 -20.56 -9.45
C PRO A 118 16.82 -20.81 -8.17
N ALA A 119 16.23 -21.36 -7.12
CA ALA A 119 16.94 -21.82 -5.92
C ALA A 119 17.34 -23.32 -6.00
N GLY A 120 16.93 -24.02 -7.07
CA GLY A 120 17.23 -25.46 -7.28
C GLY A 120 16.20 -26.39 -6.67
N SER A 121 15.06 -25.89 -6.18
CA SER A 121 13.99 -26.72 -5.59
C SER A 121 12.99 -27.14 -6.65
N THR A 122 12.57 -28.41 -6.61
CA THR A 122 11.45 -28.88 -7.43
C THR A 122 10.12 -28.46 -6.79
N ILE A 123 9.30 -27.74 -7.56
CA ILE A 123 8.06 -27.16 -7.08
C ILE A 123 6.87 -27.99 -7.53
N ILE A 124 5.91 -28.23 -6.61
CA ILE A 124 4.63 -28.83 -6.94
C ILE A 124 3.77 -27.78 -7.63
N ASN A 125 3.55 -27.99 -8.91
CA ASN A 125 2.80 -27.08 -9.76
C ASN A 125 1.39 -27.63 -10.01
N PRO A 126 0.33 -26.91 -9.64
CA PRO A 126 -1.05 -27.40 -9.79
C PRO A 126 -1.48 -27.61 -11.25
N TYR A 127 -0.79 -26.99 -12.19
CA TYR A 127 -1.02 -27.15 -13.63
C TYR A 127 -0.21 -28.29 -14.26
N GLY A 128 0.57 -29.04 -13.47
CA GLY A 128 1.40 -30.16 -13.95
C GLY A 128 2.86 -29.77 -14.22
N SER A 129 3.47 -30.45 -15.19
CA SER A 129 4.89 -30.27 -15.49
C SER A 129 5.11 -29.14 -16.49
N CYS A 130 5.95 -28.18 -16.14
CA CYS A 130 6.52 -27.25 -17.09
C CYS A 130 7.65 -27.96 -17.86
N ASP A 131 7.62 -27.85 -19.18
CA ASP A 131 8.56 -28.46 -20.10
C ASP A 131 9.18 -27.45 -21.07
N GLY A 132 9.11 -26.16 -20.73
CA GLY A 132 9.60 -25.05 -21.56
C GLY A 132 8.61 -24.55 -22.60
N THR A 133 7.49 -25.27 -22.80
CA THR A 133 6.44 -24.83 -23.72
C THR A 133 5.63 -23.65 -23.18
N ASP A 134 4.83 -23.02 -24.04
CA ASP A 134 3.96 -21.92 -23.67
C ASP A 134 2.65 -22.42 -23.02
N SER A 135 2.78 -23.22 -21.97
CA SER A 135 1.69 -23.89 -21.24
C SER A 135 1.32 -23.16 -19.95
N LEU A 136 0.14 -23.50 -19.39
CA LEU A 136 -0.30 -22.98 -18.09
C LEU A 136 0.67 -23.39 -16.96
N ALA A 137 1.24 -24.60 -17.04
CA ALA A 137 2.24 -25.07 -16.08
C ALA A 137 3.49 -24.18 -16.11
N CYS A 138 4.00 -23.82 -17.28
CA CYS A 138 5.14 -22.94 -17.39
C CYS A 138 4.79 -21.48 -17.04
N ALA A 139 3.59 -21.02 -17.35
CA ALA A 139 3.12 -19.69 -16.91
C ALA A 139 3.06 -19.59 -15.38
N TRP A 140 2.51 -20.60 -14.70
CA TRP A 140 2.49 -20.65 -13.23
C TRP A 140 3.90 -20.69 -12.65
N GLN A 141 4.78 -21.55 -13.22
CA GLN A 141 6.18 -21.64 -12.79
C GLN A 141 6.93 -20.33 -13.00
N TYR A 142 6.66 -19.60 -14.08
CA TYR A 142 7.18 -18.25 -14.31
C TYR A 142 6.80 -17.32 -13.17
N GLY A 143 5.51 -17.29 -12.80
CA GLY A 143 5.05 -16.48 -11.67
C GLY A 143 5.75 -16.81 -10.36
N TRP A 144 5.87 -18.10 -10.03
CA TRP A 144 6.64 -18.57 -8.87
C TRP A 144 8.07 -18.05 -8.88
N ASN A 145 8.76 -18.21 -10.00
CA ASN A 145 10.16 -17.81 -10.14
C ASN A 145 10.34 -16.28 -9.99
N ARG A 146 9.43 -15.47 -10.53
CA ARG A 146 9.47 -14.01 -10.37
C ARG A 146 9.31 -13.60 -8.91
N ALA A 147 8.34 -14.18 -8.21
CA ALA A 147 8.13 -13.89 -6.80
C ALA A 147 9.31 -14.34 -5.91
N LEU A 148 9.92 -15.49 -6.22
CA LEU A 148 11.14 -15.95 -5.56
C LEU A 148 12.29 -14.95 -5.73
N GLU A 149 12.51 -14.47 -6.94
CA GLU A 149 13.55 -13.47 -7.21
C GLU A 149 13.26 -12.13 -6.53
N ASP A 150 11.98 -11.71 -6.48
CA ASP A 150 11.58 -10.51 -5.77
C ASP A 150 11.91 -10.61 -4.28
N VAL A 151 11.67 -11.76 -3.67
CA VAL A 151 12.02 -12.00 -2.26
C VAL A 151 13.52 -12.12 -2.06
N ARG A 152 14.17 -13.08 -2.74
CA ARG A 152 15.55 -13.49 -2.48
C ARG A 152 16.57 -12.48 -2.99
N ASP A 153 16.37 -12.00 -4.23
CA ASP A 153 17.41 -11.28 -4.97
C ASP A 153 17.24 -9.77 -4.87
N ARG A 154 16.03 -9.27 -4.57
CA ARG A 154 15.72 -7.83 -4.53
C ARG A 154 15.40 -7.35 -3.12
N PHE A 155 14.34 -7.92 -2.51
CA PHE A 155 13.85 -7.46 -1.21
C PHE A 155 14.84 -7.74 -0.08
N GLN A 156 15.26 -9.00 0.13
CA GLN A 156 16.07 -9.38 1.29
C GLN A 156 17.40 -8.64 1.38
N PRO A 157 18.17 -8.48 0.28
CA PRO A 157 19.41 -7.69 0.32
C PRO A 157 19.16 -6.22 0.66
N ALA A 158 18.13 -5.60 0.08
CA ALA A 158 17.81 -4.20 0.33
C ALA A 158 17.29 -3.98 1.76
N ALA A 159 16.44 -4.87 2.27
CA ALA A 159 15.91 -4.82 3.64
C ALA A 159 17.05 -4.93 4.67
N THR A 160 17.98 -5.87 4.46
CA THR A 160 19.17 -6.05 5.31
C THR A 160 20.02 -4.78 5.32
N GLN A 161 20.29 -4.18 4.16
CA GLN A 161 21.07 -2.94 4.05
C GLN A 161 20.35 -1.73 4.65
N ALA A 162 19.02 -1.71 4.63
CA ALA A 162 18.19 -0.66 5.22
C ALA A 162 17.99 -0.82 6.73
N LEU A 163 18.44 -1.94 7.30
CA LEU A 163 18.21 -2.32 8.70
C LEU A 163 16.70 -2.33 9.02
N VAL A 164 15.91 -2.95 8.13
CA VAL A 164 14.51 -3.33 8.35
C VAL A 164 14.42 -4.86 8.40
N ASP A 165 13.28 -5.38 8.84
CA ASP A 165 13.08 -6.83 8.87
C ASP A 165 13.18 -7.40 7.44
N ALA A 166 14.04 -8.40 7.26
CA ALA A 166 14.24 -9.08 5.98
C ALA A 166 13.37 -10.36 5.85
N SER A 167 12.45 -10.61 6.79
CA SER A 167 11.47 -11.68 6.69
C SER A 167 10.32 -11.28 5.78
N PRO A 168 10.05 -12.00 4.68
CA PRO A 168 8.91 -11.70 3.80
C PRO A 168 7.56 -11.81 4.51
N ALA A 169 7.47 -12.61 5.59
CA ALA A 169 6.27 -12.81 6.41
C ALA A 169 5.79 -11.52 7.11
N THR A 170 6.68 -10.55 7.33
CA THR A 170 6.36 -9.29 7.99
C THR A 170 5.49 -8.38 7.13
N TYR A 171 5.51 -8.56 5.79
CA TYR A 171 4.96 -7.59 4.85
C TYR A 171 3.71 -8.09 4.12
N VAL A 172 2.91 -7.13 3.66
CA VAL A 172 1.94 -7.33 2.58
C VAL A 172 2.67 -7.11 1.25
N TRP A 173 2.45 -8.03 0.31
CA TRP A 173 2.96 -8.02 -1.05
C TRP A 173 1.81 -7.77 -2.02
N TRP A 174 1.76 -6.59 -2.60
CA TRP A 174 0.75 -6.22 -3.57
C TRP A 174 1.21 -6.62 -4.97
N LEU A 175 0.43 -7.45 -5.65
CA LEU A 175 0.62 -7.76 -7.06
C LEU A 175 0.05 -6.61 -7.89
N ASP A 176 0.91 -5.89 -8.59
CA ASP A 176 0.56 -4.77 -9.43
C ASP A 176 0.16 -5.25 -10.83
N VAL A 177 -1.17 -5.33 -11.07
CA VAL A 177 -1.76 -5.90 -12.28
C VAL A 177 -2.33 -4.78 -13.15
N GLU A 178 -1.48 -4.25 -14.03
CA GLU A 178 -1.80 -3.13 -14.91
C GLU A 178 -1.55 -3.45 -16.38
N THR A 179 -2.30 -2.82 -17.29
CA THR A 179 -2.19 -3.05 -18.74
C THR A 179 -0.90 -2.53 -19.33
N GLU A 180 -0.19 -1.65 -18.64
CA GLU A 180 1.13 -1.14 -18.99
C GLU A 180 2.23 -2.19 -18.81
N ASN A 181 1.99 -3.23 -18.03
CA ASN A 181 2.87 -4.38 -17.88
C ASN A 181 2.75 -5.31 -19.12
N THR A 182 3.74 -6.19 -19.29
CA THR A 182 3.72 -7.18 -20.37
C THR A 182 2.77 -8.32 -20.02
N TRP A 183 1.77 -8.55 -20.86
CA TRP A 183 0.82 -9.64 -20.69
C TRP A 183 0.69 -10.48 -21.95
N LYS A 184 0.55 -11.79 -21.78
CA LYS A 184 0.37 -12.71 -22.87
C LYS A 184 -0.95 -12.46 -23.57
N LEU A 185 -0.89 -12.51 -24.91
CA LEU A 185 -2.04 -12.40 -25.79
C LEU A 185 -2.32 -13.76 -26.47
N SER A 186 -3.59 -14.02 -26.72
CA SER A 186 -4.09 -15.07 -27.62
C SER A 186 -4.73 -14.37 -28.82
N GLY A 187 -3.98 -14.26 -29.91
CA GLY A 187 -4.36 -13.42 -31.04
C GLY A 187 -4.33 -11.93 -30.67
N THR A 188 -5.46 -11.24 -30.73
CA THR A 188 -5.62 -9.81 -30.40
C THR A 188 -6.17 -9.57 -29.00
N THR A 189 -6.47 -10.60 -28.22
CA THR A 189 -7.03 -10.52 -26.87
C THR A 189 -6.03 -11.05 -25.85
N TYR A 190 -6.19 -10.69 -24.59
CA TYR A 190 -5.37 -11.25 -23.51
C TYR A 190 -5.66 -12.74 -23.33
N ASP A 191 -4.60 -13.54 -23.08
CA ASP A 191 -4.72 -14.95 -22.69
C ASP A 191 -5.02 -15.03 -21.19
N TYR A 192 -6.30 -14.94 -20.85
CA TYR A 192 -6.78 -14.86 -19.47
C TYR A 192 -6.28 -16.01 -18.59
N GLN A 193 -6.34 -17.25 -19.08
CA GLN A 193 -5.93 -18.41 -18.29
C GLN A 193 -4.43 -18.40 -17.99
N SER A 194 -3.61 -18.08 -19.01
CA SER A 194 -2.16 -17.98 -18.84
C SER A 194 -1.77 -16.84 -17.89
N ASN A 195 -2.44 -15.68 -17.99
CA ASN A 195 -2.19 -14.55 -17.11
C ASN A 195 -2.62 -14.84 -15.65
N VAL A 196 -3.74 -15.54 -15.45
CA VAL A 196 -4.17 -16.03 -14.13
C VAL A 196 -3.14 -17.00 -13.56
N ALA A 197 -2.66 -17.96 -14.35
CA ALA A 197 -1.67 -18.93 -13.88
C ALA A 197 -0.39 -18.26 -13.36
N VAL A 198 0.11 -17.20 -14.03
CA VAL A 198 1.25 -16.40 -13.52
C VAL A 198 0.94 -15.79 -12.16
N LEU A 199 -0.21 -15.11 -12.01
CA LEU A 199 -0.59 -14.46 -10.75
C LEU A 199 -0.77 -15.48 -9.62
N GLU A 200 -1.30 -16.64 -9.91
CA GLU A 200 -1.42 -17.77 -8.96
C GLU A 200 -0.05 -18.30 -8.52
N GLY A 201 0.89 -18.41 -9.47
CA GLY A 201 2.26 -18.83 -9.18
C GLY A 201 2.99 -17.84 -8.27
N MET A 202 2.88 -16.53 -8.55
CA MET A 202 3.41 -15.48 -7.67
C MET A 202 2.79 -15.54 -6.28
N THR A 203 1.46 -15.64 -6.20
CA THR A 203 0.72 -15.76 -4.95
C THR A 203 1.15 -16.99 -4.15
N ALA A 204 1.34 -18.13 -4.83
CA ALA A 204 1.78 -19.37 -4.19
C ALA A 204 3.17 -19.22 -3.56
N HIS A 205 4.12 -18.59 -4.26
CA HIS A 205 5.45 -18.36 -3.70
C HIS A 205 5.42 -17.42 -2.49
N PHE A 206 4.77 -16.25 -2.60
CA PHE A 206 4.69 -15.33 -1.46
C PHE A 206 4.02 -15.99 -0.24
N LYS A 207 2.96 -16.77 -0.43
CA LYS A 207 2.33 -17.54 0.66
C LYS A 207 3.25 -18.62 1.23
N SER A 208 4.09 -19.28 0.39
CA SER A 208 5.03 -20.31 0.86
C SER A 208 6.09 -19.77 1.81
N VAL A 209 6.42 -18.48 1.70
CA VAL A 209 7.32 -17.77 2.62
C VAL A 209 6.55 -16.97 3.69
N ASN A 210 5.27 -17.31 3.91
CA ASN A 210 4.35 -16.67 4.86
C ASN A 210 4.09 -15.18 4.62
N GLY A 211 4.37 -14.67 3.42
CA GLY A 211 4.01 -13.32 3.01
C GLY A 211 2.49 -13.17 2.86
N ARG A 212 1.95 -12.04 3.25
CA ARG A 212 0.54 -11.69 3.02
C ARG A 212 0.41 -11.09 1.63
N VAL A 213 -0.51 -11.59 0.81
CA VAL A 213 -0.66 -11.17 -0.58
C VAL A 213 -1.93 -10.33 -0.75
N GLY A 214 -1.84 -9.29 -1.58
CA GLY A 214 -2.96 -8.49 -2.04
C GLY A 214 -2.83 -8.17 -3.53
N LEU A 215 -3.89 -7.60 -4.10
CA LEU A 215 -3.99 -7.28 -5.53
C LEU A 215 -4.16 -5.77 -5.71
N TYR A 216 -3.36 -5.16 -6.59
CA TYR A 216 -3.58 -3.81 -7.08
C TYR A 216 -4.00 -3.87 -8.54
N SER A 217 -5.12 -3.26 -8.88
CA SER A 217 -5.59 -3.05 -10.26
C SER A 217 -6.80 -2.12 -10.30
N THR A 218 -7.08 -1.53 -11.47
CA THR A 218 -8.41 -1.02 -11.78
C THR A 218 -9.34 -2.17 -12.14
N GLY A 219 -10.67 -2.00 -11.98
CA GLY A 219 -11.62 -3.03 -12.44
C GLY A 219 -11.56 -3.26 -13.94
N SER A 220 -11.24 -2.23 -14.70
CA SER A 220 -11.11 -2.28 -16.15
C SER A 220 -9.86 -3.05 -16.60
N GLN A 221 -8.69 -2.75 -16.03
CA GLN A 221 -7.45 -3.47 -16.34
C GLN A 221 -7.53 -4.93 -15.92
N TRP A 222 -8.05 -5.19 -14.71
CA TRP A 222 -8.30 -6.54 -14.23
C TRP A 222 -9.17 -7.34 -15.20
N ALA A 223 -10.32 -6.78 -15.61
CA ALA A 223 -11.22 -7.43 -16.57
C ALA A 223 -10.54 -7.69 -17.93
N GLN A 224 -9.65 -6.80 -18.37
CA GLN A 224 -8.91 -6.99 -19.61
C GLN A 224 -7.85 -8.08 -19.51
N ILE A 225 -7.09 -8.15 -18.40
CA ILE A 225 -5.95 -9.05 -18.25
C ILE A 225 -6.37 -10.45 -17.82
N VAL A 226 -7.36 -10.54 -16.93
CA VAL A 226 -7.77 -11.75 -16.22
C VAL A 226 -9.12 -12.26 -16.70
N GLY A 227 -10.00 -11.37 -17.17
CA GLY A 227 -11.35 -11.71 -17.61
C GLY A 227 -12.16 -12.45 -16.55
N ASN A 228 -12.72 -13.59 -16.94
CA ASN A 228 -13.48 -14.50 -16.07
C ASN A 228 -12.75 -15.85 -15.82
N ALA A 229 -11.42 -15.86 -15.99
CA ALA A 229 -10.65 -17.11 -15.94
C ALA A 229 -10.28 -17.58 -14.52
N ILE A 230 -10.63 -16.81 -13.48
CA ILE A 230 -10.35 -17.21 -12.09
C ILE A 230 -11.30 -18.33 -11.69
N GLY A 231 -10.73 -19.51 -11.39
CA GLY A 231 -11.47 -20.65 -10.88
C GLY A 231 -11.94 -20.46 -9.43
N LEU A 232 -12.91 -21.28 -9.00
CA LEU A 232 -13.40 -21.23 -7.63
C LEU A 232 -12.31 -21.56 -6.60
N ASP A 233 -11.39 -22.46 -6.93
CA ASP A 233 -10.28 -22.89 -6.06
C ASP A 233 -9.02 -22.05 -6.23
N SER A 234 -9.08 -20.96 -6.97
CA SER A 234 -7.94 -20.07 -7.19
C SER A 234 -7.44 -19.46 -5.88
N ASN A 235 -6.12 -19.45 -5.68
CA ASN A 235 -5.49 -18.82 -4.54
C ASN A 235 -5.53 -17.27 -4.58
N LEU A 236 -6.09 -16.69 -5.66
CA LEU A 236 -6.37 -15.25 -5.80
C LEU A 236 -7.69 -14.86 -5.12
N ASN A 237 -8.60 -15.81 -4.90
CA ASN A 237 -9.86 -15.55 -4.21
C ASN A 237 -9.60 -15.17 -2.74
N GLY A 238 -10.41 -14.27 -2.21
CA GLY A 238 -10.30 -13.79 -0.82
C GLY A 238 -9.15 -12.82 -0.56
N LEU A 239 -8.32 -12.49 -1.56
CA LEU A 239 -7.22 -11.54 -1.37
C LEU A 239 -7.74 -10.12 -1.16
N ASN A 240 -7.05 -9.37 -0.30
CA ASN A 240 -7.30 -7.95 -0.15
C ASN A 240 -6.97 -7.19 -1.42
N ASN A 241 -7.71 -6.10 -1.66
CA ASN A 241 -7.52 -5.28 -2.83
C ASN A 241 -7.10 -3.86 -2.47
N TRP A 242 -6.17 -3.33 -3.24
CA TRP A 242 -5.76 -1.95 -3.31
C TRP A 242 -6.24 -1.40 -4.67
N ARG A 243 -7.11 -0.39 -4.66
CA ARG A 243 -7.80 0.09 -5.86
C ARG A 243 -7.47 1.55 -6.15
N PRO A 244 -7.19 1.94 -7.40
CA PRO A 244 -7.19 3.34 -7.77
C PRO A 244 -8.56 3.98 -7.45
N GLY A 245 -8.53 5.12 -6.74
CA GLY A 245 -9.73 5.82 -6.24
C GLY A 245 -9.97 7.18 -6.89
N GLY A 246 -9.18 7.54 -7.90
CA GLY A 246 -9.32 8.80 -8.65
C GLY A 246 -8.36 9.89 -8.24
N ALA A 247 -8.74 11.17 -8.43
CA ALA A 247 -7.84 12.33 -8.36
C ALA A 247 -7.86 13.06 -7.00
N SER A 248 -8.48 12.52 -5.97
CA SER A 248 -8.58 13.18 -4.66
C SER A 248 -8.83 12.21 -3.52
N GLN A 249 -8.48 12.63 -2.30
CA GLN A 249 -8.80 11.87 -1.09
C GLN A 249 -10.30 11.57 -0.95
N LYS A 250 -11.17 12.49 -1.37
CA LYS A 250 -12.63 12.29 -1.34
C LYS A 250 -13.05 11.13 -2.24
N THR A 251 -12.54 11.10 -3.48
CA THR A 251 -12.84 10.01 -4.43
C THR A 251 -12.21 8.70 -4.00
N ALA A 252 -11.00 8.71 -3.45
CA ALA A 252 -10.37 7.54 -2.86
C ALA A 252 -11.22 6.95 -1.72
N LYS A 253 -11.71 7.78 -0.79
CA LYS A 253 -12.62 7.33 0.27
C LYS A 253 -13.90 6.68 -0.28
N GLN A 254 -14.49 7.24 -1.33
CA GLN A 254 -15.67 6.68 -1.99
C GLN A 254 -15.36 5.32 -2.64
N ALA A 255 -14.16 5.17 -3.22
CA ALA A 255 -13.75 3.92 -3.86
C ALA A 255 -13.54 2.74 -2.89
N CYS A 256 -13.53 2.97 -1.59
CA CYS A 256 -13.52 1.89 -0.58
C CYS A 256 -14.74 0.96 -0.68
N THR A 257 -15.83 1.42 -1.27
CA THR A 257 -17.05 0.60 -1.51
C THR A 257 -17.10 -0.03 -2.90
N ALA A 258 -16.02 0.08 -3.68
CA ALA A 258 -15.94 -0.56 -4.99
C ALA A 258 -16.00 -2.10 -4.86
N ALA A 259 -16.54 -2.74 -5.89
CA ALA A 259 -16.53 -4.20 -5.95
C ALA A 259 -15.08 -4.74 -5.89
N PRO A 260 -14.83 -5.82 -5.16
CA PRO A 260 -13.51 -6.44 -5.13
C PRO A 260 -13.15 -7.03 -6.51
N LEU A 261 -11.84 -7.27 -6.72
CA LEU A 261 -11.31 -7.84 -7.97
C LEU A 261 -11.58 -9.34 -8.10
N THR A 262 -11.73 -10.04 -6.98
CA THR A 262 -11.94 -11.48 -6.91
C THR A 262 -13.08 -11.82 -5.95
N THR A 263 -13.62 -13.03 -6.08
CA THR A 263 -14.60 -13.59 -5.14
C THR A 263 -14.03 -13.52 -3.70
N ASP A 264 -14.87 -13.14 -2.75
CA ASP A 264 -14.53 -12.99 -1.31
C ASP A 264 -13.38 -12.00 -1.00
N GLY A 265 -12.90 -11.26 -2.01
CA GLY A 265 -11.93 -10.19 -1.83
C GLY A 265 -12.50 -8.98 -1.07
N ARG A 266 -11.63 -8.10 -0.57
CA ARG A 266 -12.02 -6.89 0.16
C ARG A 266 -11.16 -5.70 -0.25
N VAL A 267 -11.78 -4.56 -0.54
CA VAL A 267 -11.04 -3.31 -0.76
C VAL A 267 -10.60 -2.74 0.59
N VAL A 268 -9.31 -2.75 0.84
CA VAL A 268 -8.71 -2.27 2.10
C VAL A 268 -7.87 -1.00 1.92
N LEU A 269 -7.47 -0.73 0.68
CA LEU A 269 -6.72 0.46 0.29
C LEU A 269 -7.29 1.06 -1.00
N THR A 270 -7.21 2.39 -1.09
CA THR A 270 -7.46 3.10 -2.35
C THR A 270 -6.41 4.17 -2.57
N GLN A 271 -6.02 4.38 -3.85
CA GLN A 271 -4.97 5.30 -4.25
C GLN A 271 -5.55 6.52 -4.96
N PHE A 272 -4.93 7.68 -4.78
CA PHE A 272 -5.19 8.88 -5.57
C PHE A 272 -3.91 9.67 -5.82
N VAL A 273 -3.82 10.28 -6.99
CA VAL A 273 -2.66 11.09 -7.35
C VAL A 273 -2.85 12.54 -6.89
N SER A 274 -1.86 13.10 -6.20
CA SER A 274 -1.85 14.50 -5.84
C SER A 274 -0.43 15.05 -5.85
N ARG A 275 -0.23 16.20 -6.50
CA ARG A 275 1.08 16.89 -6.55
C ARG A 275 2.23 16.01 -7.03
N GLY A 276 1.96 15.08 -7.96
CA GLY A 276 2.96 14.18 -8.53
C GLY A 276 3.42 13.04 -7.61
N LEU A 277 2.63 12.75 -6.57
CA LEU A 277 2.80 11.60 -5.69
C LEU A 277 1.50 10.81 -5.58
N ASP A 278 1.65 9.52 -5.32
CA ASP A 278 0.57 8.56 -5.15
C ASP A 278 0.27 8.41 -3.65
N TYR A 279 -0.90 8.90 -3.25
CA TYR A 279 -1.38 8.85 -1.88
C TYR A 279 -2.38 7.70 -1.69
N ASN A 280 -2.35 7.10 -0.52
CA ASN A 280 -3.16 5.94 -0.20
C ASN A 280 -4.06 6.21 1.00
N TYR A 281 -5.36 5.92 0.81
CA TYR A 281 -6.37 6.01 1.84
C TYR A 281 -6.65 4.60 2.40
N SER A 282 -6.56 4.44 3.73
CA SER A 282 -6.97 3.21 4.42
C SER A 282 -8.49 3.13 4.49
N CYS A 283 -9.08 2.08 3.95
CA CYS A 283 -10.53 1.87 3.93
C CYS A 283 -11.09 1.33 5.25
N THR A 284 -10.23 0.86 6.15
CA THR A 284 -10.58 0.26 7.46
C THR A 284 -9.63 0.74 8.54
#